data_ab920732550b58714284feea9f3b4ce1
#
_entry.id   ab920732550b58714284feea9f3b4ce1
#
_cell.length_a   1.000
_cell.length_b   1.000
_cell.length_c   1.000
_cell.angle_alpha   90.00
_cell.angle_beta   90.00
_cell.angle_gamma   90.00
#
_symmetry.space_group_name_H-M   'P 1'
#
loop_
_entity.id
_entity.type
_entity.pdbx_description
1 polymer ?
#
loop_
_entity_poly.entity_id
_entity_poly.type
_entity_poly.pdbx_seq_one_letter_code
_entity_poly.pdbx_strand_id
1 'polypeptide(L)'
;IMKQLVSAINHAHENNIIHRDIKPQNVLVKDDGTIKITDFGIAVAHGSVQLTFNNTVMGSAHYLAPETTQGKEPNAQVDIYSLGIVFYELLTGHVPFTGKTPTEIAIKHLRKPMPYVRDFNPDIPQSVENIILKATAKNLDDRYVSCKEMLYDLMHCMDIEYRDMKRIKVDASSNKELMKYDNGHIDFEDEESEKEEKKKQNWIPAVMISAAVVISIVVLVLIASITGIIKISGFLGYQTM
;
A
#
# COMPACT_ATOMS: atom_id res chain seq x y z
N ILE A 1 -6.31 18.34 6.14
CA ILE A 1 -5.01 18.05 5.50
C ILE A 1 -5.19 18.06 3.98
N MET A 2 -5.95 17.15 3.34
CA MET A 2 -6.02 17.01 1.87
C MET A 2 -6.45 18.29 1.15
N LYS A 3 -7.46 19.04 1.64
CA LYS A 3 -7.86 20.34 1.05
C LYS A 3 -6.71 21.34 1.00
N GLN A 4 -5.91 21.43 2.06
CA GLN A 4 -4.73 22.32 2.09
C GLN A 4 -3.63 21.83 1.14
N LEU A 5 -3.37 20.51 1.10
CA LEU A 5 -2.35 19.92 0.26
C LEU A 5 -2.66 20.13 -1.23
N VAL A 6 -3.90 19.79 -1.65
CA VAL A 6 -4.33 19.99 -3.05
C VAL A 6 -4.35 21.48 -3.42
N SER A 7 -4.77 22.38 -2.51
CA SER A 7 -4.73 23.82 -2.74
C SER A 7 -3.31 24.34 -2.93
N ALA A 8 -2.34 23.87 -2.14
CA ALA A 8 -0.95 24.29 -2.25
C ALA A 8 -0.30 23.80 -3.58
N ILE A 9 -0.60 22.56 -3.99
CA ILE A 9 -0.14 22.04 -5.29
C ILE A 9 -0.83 22.76 -6.45
N ASN A 10 -2.14 23.08 -6.33
CA ASN A 10 -2.81 23.90 -7.34
C ASN A 10 -2.10 25.25 -7.53
N HIS A 11 -1.72 25.91 -6.44
CA HIS A 11 -0.99 27.18 -6.50
C HIS A 11 0.38 27.01 -7.21
N ALA A 12 1.10 25.92 -6.96
CA ALA A 12 2.34 25.61 -7.67
C ALA A 12 2.09 25.42 -9.19
N HIS A 13 1.05 24.65 -9.54
CA HIS A 13 0.68 24.42 -10.94
C HIS A 13 0.28 25.69 -11.69
N GLU A 14 -0.44 26.62 -11.05
CA GLU A 14 -0.76 27.92 -11.60
C GLU A 14 0.49 28.78 -11.90
N ASN A 15 1.61 28.48 -11.24
CA ASN A 15 2.90 29.08 -11.48
C ASN A 15 3.82 28.20 -12.34
N ASN A 16 3.28 27.22 -13.06
CA ASN A 16 4.00 26.28 -13.92
C ASN A 16 5.07 25.44 -13.18
N ILE A 17 4.87 25.18 -11.88
CA ILE A 17 5.76 24.36 -11.07
C ILE A 17 5.06 23.03 -10.79
N ILE A 18 5.68 21.92 -11.23
CA ILE A 18 5.25 20.56 -10.94
C ILE A 18 6.14 20.02 -9.84
N HIS A 19 5.55 19.44 -8.78
CA HIS A 19 6.29 18.98 -7.60
C HIS A 19 7.07 17.68 -7.87
N ARG A 20 6.47 16.68 -8.52
CA ARG A 20 7.04 15.40 -8.96
C ARG A 20 7.44 14.39 -7.87
N ASP A 21 7.43 14.77 -6.59
CA ASP A 21 7.78 13.89 -5.46
C ASP A 21 6.83 14.13 -4.26
N ILE A 22 5.52 14.11 -4.51
CA ILE A 22 4.51 14.25 -3.46
C ILE A 22 4.42 12.94 -2.68
N LYS A 23 4.69 13.02 -1.38
CA LYS A 23 4.62 11.92 -0.42
C LYS A 23 4.50 12.48 1.00
N PRO A 24 4.05 11.71 2.00
CA PRO A 24 3.89 12.21 3.38
C PRO A 24 5.17 12.81 3.97
N GLN A 25 6.35 12.26 3.62
CA GLN A 25 7.64 12.74 4.13
C GLN A 25 7.96 14.18 3.71
N ASN A 26 7.38 14.65 2.60
CA ASN A 26 7.56 16.00 2.09
C ASN A 26 6.43 16.95 2.54
N VAL A 27 5.57 16.51 3.49
CA VAL A 27 4.48 17.33 4.05
C VAL A 27 4.68 17.49 5.55
N LEU A 28 5.00 18.69 5.95
CA LEU A 28 5.12 19.07 7.36
C LEU A 28 3.77 19.57 7.87
N VAL A 29 3.33 19.01 8.99
CA VAL A 29 2.11 19.47 9.68
C VAL A 29 2.53 20.22 10.93
N LYS A 30 2.08 21.47 11.07
CA LYS A 30 2.32 22.27 12.26
C LYS A 30 1.29 21.95 13.36
N ASP A 31 1.57 22.39 14.59
CA ASP A 31 0.70 22.19 15.74
C ASP A 31 -0.70 22.84 15.56
N ASP A 32 -0.78 23.91 14.78
CA ASP A 32 -2.04 24.60 14.42
C ASP A 32 -2.81 23.90 13.28
N GLY A 33 -2.33 22.74 12.79
CA GLY A 33 -2.92 22.00 11.67
C GLY A 33 -2.62 22.60 10.29
N THR A 34 -1.82 23.66 10.19
CA THR A 34 -1.35 24.18 8.90
C THR A 34 -0.30 23.28 8.31
N ILE A 35 -0.38 22.99 7.00
CA ILE A 35 0.64 22.21 6.31
C ILE A 35 1.66 23.09 5.59
N LYS A 36 2.85 22.56 5.44
CA LYS A 36 3.89 23.06 4.53
C LYS A 36 4.43 21.94 3.66
N ILE A 37 4.58 22.21 2.37
CA ILE A 37 5.18 21.28 1.42
C ILE A 37 6.65 21.64 1.27
N THR A 38 7.51 20.65 1.30
CA THR A 38 8.97 20.76 1.13
C THR A 38 9.42 19.95 -0.07
N ASP A 39 10.68 20.13 -0.45
CA ASP A 39 11.38 19.29 -1.43
C ASP A 39 10.65 19.18 -2.77
N PHE A 40 10.28 20.35 -3.35
CA PHE A 40 9.87 20.41 -4.75
C PHE A 40 10.93 19.74 -5.60
N GLY A 41 10.54 18.72 -6.40
CA GLY A 41 11.41 17.78 -7.09
C GLY A 41 12.37 18.39 -8.11
N ILE A 42 13.21 19.29 -7.65
CA ILE A 42 14.26 19.98 -8.43
C ILE A 42 15.28 18.96 -8.99
N ALA A 43 15.36 17.76 -8.38
CA ALA A 43 16.34 16.72 -8.72
C ALA A 43 15.95 15.85 -9.94
N VAL A 44 14.74 15.97 -10.49
CA VAL A 44 14.30 15.23 -11.68
C VAL A 44 14.36 16.13 -12.94
N ALA A 45 15.45 16.91 -13.05
CA ALA A 45 15.78 17.56 -14.29
C ALA A 45 16.50 16.56 -15.20
N HIS A 46 15.87 16.27 -16.34
CA HIS A 46 16.40 15.57 -17.51
C HIS A 46 16.51 14.02 -17.45
N GLY A 47 15.48 13.37 -17.95
CA GLY A 47 15.63 12.36 -19.01
C GLY A 47 16.08 10.96 -18.64
N SER A 48 16.11 10.56 -17.37
CA SER A 48 16.15 9.13 -17.04
C SER A 48 15.74 8.94 -15.57
N VAL A 49 14.56 8.38 -15.35
CA VAL A 49 14.28 7.69 -14.09
C VAL A 49 15.17 6.44 -14.10
N GLN A 50 16.48 6.61 -13.86
CA GLN A 50 17.29 5.50 -13.43
C GLN A 50 16.78 5.13 -12.03
N LEU A 51 15.95 4.07 -11.99
CA LEU A 51 15.57 3.37 -10.77
C LEU A 51 16.85 2.74 -10.15
N THR A 52 17.77 3.59 -9.70
CA THR A 52 18.96 3.15 -9.00
C THR A 52 18.55 2.70 -7.61
N PHE A 53 18.99 1.51 -7.24
CA PHE A 53 18.62 0.71 -6.06
C PHE A 53 19.04 1.30 -4.70
N ASN A 54 18.70 2.55 -4.40
CA ASN A 54 18.90 3.14 -3.09
C ASN A 54 17.58 3.14 -2.29
N ASN A 55 17.63 2.92 -0.98
CA ASN A 55 16.46 2.89 -0.10
C ASN A 55 15.58 4.15 -0.18
N THR A 56 16.13 5.31 -0.56
CA THR A 56 15.40 6.57 -0.79
C THR A 56 14.46 6.45 -2.01
N VAL A 57 14.87 5.71 -3.04
CA VAL A 57 14.07 5.46 -4.25
C VAL A 57 12.89 4.54 -3.95
N MET A 58 13.06 3.59 -3.02
CA MET A 58 11.99 2.66 -2.63
C MET A 58 10.80 3.40 -2.01
N GLY A 59 11.03 4.39 -1.15
CA GLY A 59 9.98 5.20 -0.55
C GLY A 59 9.16 5.98 -1.57
N SER A 60 9.80 6.64 -2.55
CA SER A 60 9.13 7.42 -3.59
C SER A 60 8.38 6.55 -4.61
N ALA A 61 8.81 5.29 -4.82
CA ALA A 61 8.16 4.38 -5.75
C ALA A 61 6.68 4.14 -5.42
N HIS A 62 6.29 4.21 -4.14
CA HIS A 62 4.91 4.01 -3.69
C HIS A 62 3.93 5.08 -4.16
N TYR A 63 4.41 6.24 -4.61
CA TYR A 63 3.58 7.39 -5.03
C TYR A 63 3.75 7.72 -6.51
N LEU A 64 4.49 6.91 -7.25
CA LEU A 64 4.91 7.19 -8.62
C LEU A 64 3.74 7.02 -9.60
N ALA A 65 3.50 8.02 -10.44
CA ALA A 65 2.47 7.95 -11.46
C ALA A 65 2.85 6.97 -12.60
N PRO A 66 1.85 6.25 -13.19
CA PRO A 66 2.08 5.26 -14.24
C PRO A 66 2.89 5.81 -15.43
N GLU A 67 2.58 7.02 -15.89
CA GLU A 67 3.26 7.67 -17.01
C GLU A 67 4.72 7.99 -16.72
N THR A 68 5.03 8.28 -15.44
CA THR A 68 6.42 8.50 -15.03
C THR A 68 7.23 7.21 -15.11
N THR A 69 6.63 6.05 -14.78
CA THR A 69 7.29 4.75 -14.93
C THR A 69 7.57 4.40 -16.40
N GLN A 70 6.80 4.97 -17.33
CA GLN A 70 6.95 4.81 -18.78
C GLN A 70 7.96 5.80 -19.37
N GLY A 71 8.57 6.67 -18.56
CA GLY A 71 9.51 7.69 -19.03
C GLY A 71 8.87 8.82 -19.84
N LYS A 72 7.54 9.01 -19.71
CA LYS A 72 6.85 10.12 -20.37
C LYS A 72 7.19 11.45 -19.70
N GLU A 73 7.13 12.53 -20.46
CA GLU A 73 7.31 13.87 -19.95
C GLU A 73 6.29 14.16 -18.82
N PRO A 74 6.74 14.59 -17.65
CA PRO A 74 5.86 14.86 -16.53
C PRO A 74 4.99 16.09 -16.78
N ASN A 75 3.70 15.95 -16.52
CA ASN A 75 2.73 17.03 -16.50
C ASN A 75 2.11 17.20 -15.10
N ALA A 76 1.23 18.18 -14.90
CA ALA A 76 0.57 18.43 -13.63
C ALA A 76 -0.21 17.21 -13.07
N GLN A 77 -0.65 16.30 -13.93
CA GLN A 77 -1.42 15.13 -13.52
C GLN A 77 -0.58 14.07 -12.81
N VAL A 78 0.77 14.10 -12.88
CA VAL A 78 1.62 13.22 -12.07
C VAL A 78 1.46 13.53 -10.58
N ASP A 79 1.36 14.83 -10.24
CA ASP A 79 1.14 15.26 -8.86
C ASP A 79 -0.27 14.89 -8.37
N ILE A 80 -1.27 14.98 -9.25
CA ILE A 80 -2.66 14.57 -8.93
C ILE A 80 -2.72 13.08 -8.58
N TYR A 81 -1.99 12.25 -9.33
CA TYR A 81 -1.89 10.81 -9.02
C TYR A 81 -1.27 10.59 -7.63
N SER A 82 -0.14 11.21 -7.37
CA SER A 82 0.54 11.11 -6.08
C SER A 82 -0.33 11.61 -4.92
N LEU A 83 -1.10 12.70 -5.11
CA LEU A 83 -2.09 13.20 -4.15
C LEU A 83 -3.18 12.16 -3.87
N GLY A 84 -3.64 11.43 -4.90
CA GLY A 84 -4.59 10.33 -4.75
C GLY A 84 -4.03 9.18 -3.90
N ILE A 85 -2.75 8.81 -4.10
CA ILE A 85 -2.08 7.79 -3.29
C ILE A 85 -1.91 8.25 -1.83
N VAL A 86 -1.49 9.50 -1.59
CA VAL A 86 -1.42 10.09 -0.24
C VAL A 86 -2.79 10.08 0.42
N PHE A 87 -3.86 10.39 -0.32
CA PHE A 87 -5.22 10.39 0.24
C PHE A 87 -5.67 8.98 0.62
N TYR A 88 -5.37 7.98 -0.22
CA TYR A 88 -5.61 6.57 0.10
C TYR A 88 -4.90 6.18 1.40
N GLU A 89 -3.60 6.47 1.52
CA GLU A 89 -2.80 6.14 2.69
C GLU A 89 -3.30 6.85 3.96
N LEU A 90 -3.70 8.11 3.88
CA LEU A 90 -4.28 8.84 5.02
C LEU A 90 -5.57 8.19 5.56
N LEU A 91 -6.34 7.51 4.71
CA LEU A 91 -7.60 6.89 5.10
C LEU A 91 -7.46 5.43 5.54
N THR A 92 -6.44 4.73 5.04
CA THR A 92 -6.25 3.28 5.27
C THR A 92 -5.07 2.98 6.21
N GLY A 93 -4.14 3.93 6.37
CA GLY A 93 -2.91 3.75 7.13
C GLY A 93 -1.79 3.04 6.38
N HIS A 94 -1.99 2.66 5.12
CA HIS A 94 -0.99 1.97 4.29
C HIS A 94 -1.10 2.38 2.82
N VAL A 95 -0.01 2.20 2.08
CA VAL A 95 0.03 2.45 0.63
C VAL A 95 -0.72 1.36 -0.13
N PRO A 96 -1.34 1.67 -1.30
CA PRO A 96 -2.13 0.70 -2.06
C PRO A 96 -1.31 -0.41 -2.71
N PHE A 97 -0.04 -0.14 -3.03
CA PHE A 97 0.84 -1.09 -3.69
C PHE A 97 2.16 -1.21 -2.95
N THR A 98 2.54 -2.44 -2.62
CA THR A 98 3.80 -2.80 -1.99
C THR A 98 4.58 -3.78 -2.88
N GLY A 99 5.87 -3.94 -2.66
CA GLY A 99 6.71 -4.88 -3.41
C GLY A 99 8.09 -5.01 -2.82
N LYS A 100 8.82 -6.05 -3.24
CA LYS A 100 10.19 -6.30 -2.79
C LYS A 100 11.20 -5.32 -3.45
N THR A 101 10.84 -4.76 -4.61
CA THR A 101 11.68 -3.83 -5.36
C THR A 101 10.88 -2.62 -5.85
N PRO A 102 11.54 -1.46 -6.08
CA PRO A 102 10.89 -0.30 -6.68
C PRO A 102 10.24 -0.60 -8.03
N THR A 103 10.85 -1.47 -8.83
CA THR A 103 10.34 -1.89 -10.14
C THR A 103 9.03 -2.67 -10.01
N GLU A 104 8.92 -3.58 -9.05
CA GLU A 104 7.68 -4.31 -8.78
C GLU A 104 6.54 -3.38 -8.38
N ILE A 105 6.81 -2.41 -7.48
CA ILE A 105 5.84 -1.38 -7.09
C ILE A 105 5.41 -0.56 -8.30
N ALA A 106 6.36 -0.10 -9.13
CA ALA A 106 6.09 0.67 -10.34
C ALA A 106 5.20 -0.10 -11.34
N ILE A 107 5.44 -1.41 -11.53
CA ILE A 107 4.60 -2.27 -12.36
C ILE A 107 3.18 -2.37 -11.80
N LYS A 108 3.01 -2.46 -10.47
CA LYS A 108 1.69 -2.48 -9.82
C LYS A 108 0.96 -1.14 -10.06
N HIS A 109 1.64 0.00 -9.95
CA HIS A 109 1.07 1.31 -10.31
C HIS A 109 0.61 1.37 -11.77
N LEU A 110 1.33 0.72 -12.67
CA LEU A 110 0.99 0.69 -14.08
C LEU A 110 -0.20 -0.24 -14.40
N ARG A 111 -0.27 -1.41 -13.77
CA ARG A 111 -1.13 -2.52 -14.19
C ARG A 111 -2.26 -2.87 -13.23
N LYS A 112 -2.05 -2.78 -11.91
CA LYS A 112 -3.06 -3.23 -10.95
C LYS A 112 -4.15 -2.16 -10.75
N PRO A 113 -5.43 -2.53 -10.67
CA PRO A 113 -6.48 -1.59 -10.31
C PRO A 113 -6.24 -1.02 -8.91
N MET A 114 -6.74 0.19 -8.69
CA MET A 114 -6.68 0.81 -7.35
C MET A 114 -7.57 0.03 -6.38
N PRO A 115 -7.04 -0.43 -5.23
CA PRO A 115 -7.87 -1.03 -4.19
C PRO A 115 -8.88 -0.01 -3.65
N TYR A 116 -10.06 -0.48 -3.25
CA TYR A 116 -11.10 0.40 -2.74
C TYR A 116 -10.88 0.71 -1.26
N VAL A 117 -10.91 2.00 -0.89
CA VAL A 117 -10.76 2.41 0.53
C VAL A 117 -11.93 1.91 1.38
N ARG A 118 -13.10 1.72 0.78
CA ARG A 118 -14.30 1.23 1.46
C ARG A 118 -14.26 -0.27 1.78
N ASP A 119 -13.34 -1.02 1.18
CA ASP A 119 -13.08 -2.41 1.58
C ASP A 119 -12.38 -2.47 2.94
N PHE A 120 -11.65 -1.42 3.33
CA PHE A 120 -10.98 -1.28 4.63
C PHE A 120 -11.89 -0.59 5.66
N ASN A 121 -12.63 0.44 5.23
CA ASN A 121 -13.56 1.16 6.09
C ASN A 121 -14.83 1.54 5.30
N PRO A 122 -15.92 0.77 5.46
CA PRO A 122 -17.20 1.02 4.77
C PRO A 122 -17.87 2.36 5.12
N ASP A 123 -17.50 2.98 6.27
CA ASP A 123 -18.07 4.27 6.70
C ASP A 123 -17.54 5.46 5.88
N ILE A 124 -16.49 5.26 5.09
CA ILE A 124 -15.99 6.27 4.16
C ILE A 124 -17.06 6.54 3.09
N PRO A 125 -17.47 7.81 2.88
CA PRO A 125 -18.43 8.15 1.84
C PRO A 125 -17.96 7.72 0.44
N GLN A 126 -18.92 7.28 -0.41
CA GLN A 126 -18.58 6.88 -1.78
C GLN A 126 -17.99 8.04 -2.60
N SER A 127 -18.40 9.27 -2.32
CA SER A 127 -17.83 10.49 -2.92
C SER A 127 -16.33 10.62 -2.64
N VAL A 128 -15.88 10.29 -1.43
CA VAL A 128 -14.47 10.32 -1.05
C VAL A 128 -13.68 9.22 -1.78
N GLU A 129 -14.21 8.00 -1.84
CA GLU A 129 -13.60 6.92 -2.63
C GLU A 129 -13.51 7.30 -4.11
N ASN A 130 -14.55 7.93 -4.66
CA ASN A 130 -14.57 8.36 -6.06
C ASN A 130 -13.47 9.39 -6.36
N ILE A 131 -13.16 10.30 -5.44
CA ILE A 131 -12.05 11.25 -5.61
C ILE A 131 -10.72 10.48 -5.73
N ILE A 132 -10.49 9.50 -4.88
CA ILE A 132 -9.27 8.68 -4.94
C ILE A 132 -9.19 7.92 -6.26
N LEU A 133 -10.28 7.25 -6.67
CA LEU A 133 -10.34 6.50 -7.92
C LEU A 133 -10.06 7.38 -9.13
N LYS A 134 -10.67 8.59 -9.18
CA LYS A 134 -10.45 9.54 -10.27
C LYS A 134 -9.02 10.08 -10.26
N ALA A 135 -8.49 10.46 -9.10
CA ALA A 135 -7.12 10.96 -8.97
C ALA A 135 -6.08 9.90 -9.37
N THR A 136 -6.34 8.62 -9.10
CA THR A 136 -5.42 7.51 -9.37
C THR A 136 -5.73 6.74 -10.65
N ALA A 137 -6.59 7.26 -11.53
CA ALA A 137 -6.86 6.68 -12.82
C ALA A 137 -5.55 6.52 -13.63
N LYS A 138 -5.38 5.36 -14.29
CA LYS A 138 -4.18 5.06 -15.09
C LYS A 138 -4.18 5.85 -16.39
N ASN A 139 -5.37 5.96 -17.00
CA ASN A 139 -5.59 6.80 -18.17
C ASN A 139 -5.69 8.28 -17.73
N LEU A 140 -4.93 9.15 -18.38
CA LEU A 140 -4.92 10.58 -18.09
C LEU A 140 -6.28 11.25 -18.38
N ASP A 141 -7.02 10.75 -19.37
CA ASP A 141 -8.34 11.27 -19.75
C ASP A 141 -9.41 10.96 -18.67
N ASP A 142 -9.23 9.88 -17.91
CA ASP A 142 -10.12 9.50 -16.80
C ASP A 142 -9.72 10.19 -15.48
N ARG A 143 -8.55 10.84 -15.45
CA ARG A 143 -8.00 11.51 -14.26
C ARG A 143 -8.46 12.98 -14.21
N TYR A 144 -8.38 13.60 -13.03
CA TYR A 144 -8.54 15.06 -12.93
C TYR A 144 -7.58 15.80 -13.87
N VAL A 145 -8.12 16.79 -14.60
CA VAL A 145 -7.32 17.64 -15.50
C VAL A 145 -6.45 18.61 -14.70
N SER A 146 -6.94 19.03 -13.51
CA SER A 146 -6.25 19.99 -12.65
C SER A 146 -6.50 19.73 -11.17
N CYS A 147 -5.58 20.20 -10.31
CA CYS A 147 -5.81 20.21 -8.87
C CYS A 147 -7.02 21.06 -8.47
N LYS A 148 -7.37 22.09 -9.26
CA LYS A 148 -8.57 22.91 -9.02
C LYS A 148 -9.85 22.07 -9.10
N GLU A 149 -9.95 21.16 -10.08
CA GLU A 149 -11.08 20.23 -10.22
C GLU A 149 -11.13 19.26 -9.04
N MET A 150 -9.99 18.66 -8.67
CA MET A 150 -9.89 17.78 -7.51
C MET A 150 -10.26 18.50 -6.20
N LEU A 151 -9.85 19.76 -6.05
CA LEU A 151 -10.15 20.57 -4.88
C LEU A 151 -11.66 20.85 -4.77
N TYR A 152 -12.32 21.10 -5.91
CA TYR A 152 -13.77 21.31 -5.95
C TYR A 152 -14.49 20.06 -5.40
N ASP A 153 -14.15 18.88 -5.88
CA ASP A 153 -14.77 17.63 -5.40
C ASP A 153 -14.44 17.39 -3.90
N LEU A 154 -13.22 17.68 -3.45
CA LEU A 154 -12.84 17.60 -2.03
C LEU A 154 -13.63 18.58 -1.13
N MET A 155 -13.99 19.73 -1.65
CA MET A 155 -14.78 20.72 -0.87
C MET A 155 -16.20 20.22 -0.67
N HIS A 156 -16.79 19.52 -1.62
CA HIS A 156 -18.19 19.13 -1.67
C HIS A 156 -18.45 17.65 -1.32
N CYS A 157 -17.43 16.80 -1.22
CA CYS A 157 -17.59 15.37 -1.03
C CYS A 157 -18.41 14.96 0.21
N MET A 158 -18.59 15.86 1.18
CA MET A 158 -19.37 15.62 2.38
C MET A 158 -20.79 16.23 2.31
N ASP A 159 -21.12 16.94 1.24
CA ASP A 159 -22.43 17.56 1.06
C ASP A 159 -23.50 16.46 0.82
N ILE A 160 -24.74 16.75 1.24
CA ILE A 160 -25.85 15.79 1.20
C ILE A 160 -26.08 15.26 -0.22
N GLU A 161 -25.93 16.12 -1.22
CA GLU A 161 -26.14 15.82 -2.65
C GLU A 161 -25.16 14.76 -3.18
N TYR A 162 -23.96 14.62 -2.57
CA TYR A 162 -22.93 13.67 -2.96
C TYR A 162 -22.95 12.37 -2.15
N ARG A 163 -23.83 12.27 -1.14
CA ARG A 163 -23.87 11.13 -0.20
C ARG A 163 -24.18 9.81 -0.88
N ASP A 164 -25.11 9.81 -1.84
CA ASP A 164 -25.61 8.63 -2.52
C ASP A 164 -25.00 8.41 -3.92
N MET A 165 -23.81 9.00 -4.16
CA MET A 165 -23.09 8.78 -5.42
C MET A 165 -22.81 7.30 -5.65
N LYS A 166 -22.88 6.89 -6.92
CA LYS A 166 -22.42 5.57 -7.33
C LYS A 166 -20.89 5.58 -7.48
N ARG A 167 -20.26 4.42 -7.25
CA ARG A 167 -18.85 4.23 -7.56
C ARG A 167 -18.59 4.51 -9.04
N ILE A 168 -17.64 5.37 -9.33
CA ILE A 168 -17.22 5.65 -10.70
C ILE A 168 -16.43 4.47 -11.27
N LYS A 169 -16.46 4.33 -12.60
CA LYS A 169 -15.65 3.37 -13.34
C LYS A 169 -14.58 4.16 -14.06
N VAL A 170 -13.32 3.92 -13.70
CA VAL A 170 -12.13 4.47 -14.34
C VAL A 170 -11.37 3.35 -15.02
N ASP A 171 -10.54 3.68 -16.01
CA ASP A 171 -9.68 2.74 -16.74
C ASP A 171 -10.44 1.59 -17.45
N ALA A 172 -11.73 1.76 -17.72
CA ALA A 172 -12.54 0.69 -18.31
C ALA A 172 -12.08 0.27 -19.73
N SER A 173 -11.47 1.19 -20.49
CA SER A 173 -10.86 0.93 -21.79
C SER A 173 -9.49 0.28 -21.70
N SER A 174 -8.68 0.71 -20.75
CA SER A 174 -7.31 0.19 -20.51
C SER A 174 -7.32 -1.24 -19.99
N ASN A 175 -8.30 -1.62 -19.15
CA ASN A 175 -8.42 -2.98 -18.64
C ASN A 175 -8.63 -4.03 -19.73
N LYS A 176 -9.23 -3.68 -20.89
CA LYS A 176 -9.38 -4.61 -22.02
C LYS A 176 -8.06 -4.88 -22.75
N GLU A 177 -7.17 -3.91 -22.86
CA GLU A 177 -5.86 -4.09 -23.48
C GLU A 177 -4.88 -4.79 -22.51
N LEU A 178 -4.91 -4.45 -21.23
CA LEU A 178 -4.06 -5.06 -20.22
C LEU A 178 -4.39 -6.55 -19.99
N MET A 179 -5.66 -6.95 -20.04
CA MET A 179 -6.08 -8.35 -20.00
C MET A 179 -5.62 -9.17 -21.23
N LYS A 180 -5.32 -8.54 -22.38
CA LYS A 180 -4.74 -9.23 -23.54
C LYS A 180 -3.26 -9.58 -23.34
N TYR A 181 -2.53 -8.83 -22.52
CA TYR A 181 -1.13 -9.11 -22.20
C TYR A 181 -0.93 -10.08 -21.05
N ASP A 182 -1.98 -10.36 -20.25
CA ASP A 182 -1.93 -11.29 -19.11
C ASP A 182 -2.00 -12.78 -19.53
N ASN A 183 -2.27 -13.05 -20.81
CA ASN A 183 -2.26 -14.40 -21.38
C ASN A 183 -0.86 -14.87 -21.85
N GLY A 184 0.19 -14.12 -21.59
CA GLY A 184 1.58 -14.48 -21.86
C GLY A 184 2.42 -14.38 -20.60
N HIS A 185 2.43 -15.47 -19.83
CA HIS A 185 3.38 -15.83 -18.79
C HIS A 185 4.39 -14.76 -18.34
N ILE A 186 4.03 -14.00 -17.32
CA ILE A 186 4.94 -13.62 -16.23
C ILE A 186 4.13 -13.81 -14.95
N ASP A 187 4.12 -15.04 -14.42
CA ASP A 187 3.70 -15.35 -13.06
C ASP A 187 4.70 -14.68 -12.11
N PHE A 188 4.43 -13.47 -11.69
CA PHE A 188 5.00 -12.97 -10.44
C PHE A 188 4.16 -13.62 -9.33
N GLU A 189 4.78 -14.58 -8.67
CA GLU A 189 4.22 -15.36 -7.57
C GLU A 189 3.74 -14.43 -6.43
N ASP A 190 2.50 -13.91 -6.54
CA ASP A 190 1.71 -13.49 -5.37
C ASP A 190 1.31 -14.74 -4.53
N GLU A 191 1.63 -15.95 -5.03
CA GLU A 191 1.40 -17.22 -4.34
C GLU A 191 2.33 -17.48 -3.13
N GLU A 192 3.50 -16.83 -3.02
CA GLU A 192 4.37 -17.07 -1.87
C GLU A 192 3.87 -16.38 -0.58
N SER A 193 3.26 -15.19 -0.66
CA SER A 193 2.71 -14.54 0.53
C SER A 193 1.44 -15.24 1.03
N GLU A 194 0.55 -15.68 0.14
CA GLU A 194 -0.60 -16.51 0.52
C GLU A 194 -0.21 -17.92 0.96
N LYS A 195 0.84 -18.48 0.36
CA LYS A 195 1.38 -19.80 0.79
C LYS A 195 2.13 -19.71 2.12
N GLU A 196 2.83 -18.61 2.42
CA GLU A 196 3.45 -18.40 3.73
C GLU A 196 2.41 -18.13 4.82
N GLU A 197 1.34 -17.36 4.56
CA GLU A 197 0.24 -17.22 5.52
C GLU A 197 -0.54 -18.52 5.72
N LYS A 198 -0.88 -19.24 4.66
CA LYS A 198 -1.52 -20.58 4.75
C LYS A 198 -0.60 -21.62 5.39
N LYS A 199 0.72 -21.54 5.18
CA LYS A 199 1.70 -22.41 5.82
C LYS A 199 1.87 -22.07 7.31
N LYS A 200 1.86 -20.78 7.68
CA LYS A 200 1.81 -20.34 9.09
C LYS A 200 0.52 -20.77 9.78
N GLN A 201 -0.61 -20.69 9.12
CA GLN A 201 -1.91 -21.06 9.70
C GLN A 201 -2.07 -22.59 9.85
N ASN A 202 -1.43 -23.39 8.99
CA ASN A 202 -1.54 -24.87 9.03
C ASN A 202 -0.52 -25.55 9.97
N TRP A 203 0.54 -24.89 10.40
CA TRP A 203 1.50 -25.50 11.33
C TRP A 203 1.13 -25.29 12.80
N ILE A 204 0.33 -24.26 13.12
CA ILE A 204 -0.12 -23.98 14.48
C ILE A 204 -0.85 -25.17 15.10
N PRO A 205 -1.84 -25.84 14.45
CA PRO A 205 -2.47 -27.03 15.02
C PRO A 205 -1.49 -28.22 15.13
N ALA A 206 -0.53 -28.38 14.24
CA ALA A 206 0.47 -29.45 14.32
C ALA A 206 1.41 -29.27 15.52
N VAL A 207 1.85 -28.05 15.81
CA VAL A 207 2.66 -27.73 17.00
C VAL A 207 1.85 -27.88 18.29
N MET A 208 0.59 -27.48 18.30
CA MET A 208 -0.29 -27.66 19.45
C MET A 208 -0.54 -29.14 19.77
N ILE A 209 -0.72 -29.99 18.73
CA ILE A 209 -0.89 -31.44 18.90
C ILE A 209 0.41 -32.06 19.42
N SER A 210 1.58 -31.69 18.90
CA SER A 210 2.85 -32.22 19.37
C SER A 210 3.15 -31.85 20.83
N ALA A 211 2.86 -30.60 21.23
CA ALA A 211 2.99 -30.14 22.61
C ALA A 211 2.05 -30.91 23.56
N ALA A 212 0.79 -31.14 23.16
CA ALA A 212 -0.17 -31.91 23.95
C ALA A 212 0.29 -33.37 24.14
N VAL A 213 0.85 -34.01 23.11
CA VAL A 213 1.39 -35.37 23.20
C VAL A 213 2.58 -35.43 24.16
N VAL A 214 3.51 -34.48 24.09
CA VAL A 214 4.66 -34.42 25.00
C VAL A 214 4.21 -34.24 26.43
N ILE A 215 3.25 -33.36 26.72
CA ILE A 215 2.68 -33.14 28.07
C ILE A 215 2.02 -34.42 28.56
N SER A 216 1.25 -35.12 27.72
CA SER A 216 0.59 -36.38 28.11
C SER A 216 1.60 -37.48 28.47
N ILE A 217 2.71 -37.59 27.74
CA ILE A 217 3.80 -38.53 28.03
C ILE A 217 4.46 -38.18 29.35
N VAL A 218 4.75 -36.93 29.65
CA VAL A 218 5.34 -36.47 30.91
C VAL A 218 4.43 -36.79 32.08
N VAL A 219 3.11 -36.53 31.96
CA VAL A 219 2.13 -36.85 32.98
C VAL A 219 2.05 -38.36 33.25
N LEU A 220 2.06 -39.19 32.18
CA LEU A 220 2.07 -40.66 32.33
C LEU A 220 3.32 -41.19 33.04
N VAL A 221 4.50 -40.62 32.72
CA VAL A 221 5.75 -40.98 33.40
C VAL A 221 5.73 -40.58 34.89
N LEU A 222 5.19 -39.41 35.20
CA LEU A 222 5.02 -38.98 36.60
C LEU A 222 4.08 -39.88 37.35
N ILE A 223 2.94 -40.26 36.79
CA ILE A 223 1.98 -41.18 37.39
C ILE A 223 2.63 -42.56 37.61
N ALA A 224 3.33 -43.08 36.62
CA ALA A 224 4.04 -44.38 36.72
C ALA A 224 5.14 -44.34 37.79
N SER A 225 5.82 -43.22 37.97
CA SER A 225 6.81 -42.98 39.03
C SER A 225 6.16 -42.95 40.43
N ILE A 226 5.01 -42.27 40.58
CA ILE A 226 4.27 -42.18 41.84
C ILE A 226 3.67 -43.53 42.23
N THR A 227 3.18 -44.29 41.25
CA THR A 227 2.59 -45.66 41.51
C THR A 227 3.63 -46.74 41.70
N GLY A 228 4.92 -46.40 41.65
CA GLY A 228 6.02 -47.35 41.91
C GLY A 228 6.29 -48.36 40.77
N ILE A 229 5.64 -48.21 39.61
CA ILE A 229 5.82 -49.05 38.42
C ILE A 229 7.18 -48.80 37.76
N ILE A 230 7.70 -47.57 37.85
CA ILE A 230 9.03 -47.20 37.34
C ILE A 230 9.82 -46.54 38.46
N LYS A 231 10.89 -47.18 38.94
CA LYS A 231 11.85 -46.56 39.85
C LYS A 231 12.81 -45.67 39.03
N ILE A 232 12.62 -44.35 39.09
CA ILE A 232 13.61 -43.38 38.59
C ILE A 232 14.73 -43.24 39.62
N SER A 233 15.48 -44.29 39.87
CA SER A 233 16.69 -44.25 40.70
C SER A 233 17.87 -44.76 39.85
N GLY A 234 18.50 -43.83 39.14
CA GLY A 234 19.67 -44.25 38.38
C GLY A 234 20.35 -43.21 37.51
N PHE A 235 19.99 -41.90 37.60
CA PHE A 235 20.65 -40.90 36.72
C PHE A 235 21.21 -39.67 37.45
N LEU A 236 21.56 -39.81 38.72
CA LEU A 236 22.39 -38.84 39.44
C LEU A 236 23.51 -39.58 40.20
N GLY A 237 24.41 -40.19 39.43
CA GLY A 237 25.69 -40.65 39.93
C GLY A 237 26.65 -39.49 40.05
N TYR A 238 26.69 -38.84 41.22
CA TYR A 238 27.81 -37.98 41.58
C TYR A 238 29.07 -38.81 41.72
N GLN A 239 30.09 -38.51 40.92
CA GLN A 239 31.46 -38.82 41.28
C GLN A 239 32.01 -37.69 42.11
N THR A 240 32.10 -37.92 43.44
CA THR A 240 33.05 -37.24 44.31
C THR A 240 34.28 -38.14 44.38
N MET A 241 35.40 -37.70 43.86
CA MET A 241 36.78 -37.78 44.41
C MET A 241 37.65 -36.77 43.66
#